data_d88a516d5854d80f598f714e4d0e0680
#
_entry.id   d88a516d5854d80f598f714e4d0e0680
#
_cell.length_a   1.000
_cell.length_b   1.000
_cell.length_c   1.000
_cell.angle_alpha   90.00
_cell.angle_beta   90.00
_cell.angle_gamma   90.00
#
_symmetry.space_group_name_H-M   'P 1'
#
loop_
_entity.id
_entity.type
_entity.pdbx_description
1 polymer ?
#
loop_
_entity_poly.entity_id
_entity_poly.type
_entity_poly.pdbx_seq_one_letter_code
_entity_poly.pdbx_strand_id
1 'polypeptide(L)'
;GSIPKFIEEYHIDNGIIYGCVKNHVPFVLTGSIRDDGPLPEVYANAYEGASAMRELVRKSTTVICLATMLHTIATGNMTPSFRVMPDGTIRPVYLYAVDAAEFVVNKLLDRGSLSATTMVTNVQDFIGKVAGGLGLI
;
A
#
# COMPACT_ATOMS: atom_id res chain seq x y z
N GLY A 1 -2.97 -23.73 -5.81
CA GLY A 1 -2.46 -22.80 -6.83
C GLY A 1 -1.60 -21.72 -6.20
N SER A 2 -0.76 -21.11 -6.99
CA SER A 2 0.00 -19.94 -6.56
C SER A 2 -0.17 -18.81 -7.56
N ILE A 3 -0.06 -17.56 -7.10
CA ILE A 3 -0.20 -16.37 -7.94
C ILE A 3 0.82 -16.35 -9.08
N PRO A 4 2.13 -16.66 -8.86
CA PRO A 4 3.09 -16.72 -9.97
C PRO A 4 2.72 -17.73 -11.04
N LYS A 5 2.29 -18.93 -10.66
CA LYS A 5 1.84 -19.95 -11.63
C LYS A 5 0.61 -19.50 -12.42
N PHE A 6 -0.33 -18.82 -11.77
CA PHE A 6 -1.52 -18.28 -12.43
C PHE A 6 -1.15 -17.22 -13.47
N ILE A 7 -0.23 -16.31 -13.13
CA ILE A 7 0.27 -15.28 -14.05
C ILE A 7 0.92 -15.92 -15.30
N GLU A 8 1.71 -16.95 -15.12
CA GLU A 8 2.38 -17.67 -16.20
C GLU A 8 1.37 -18.44 -17.08
N GLU A 9 0.46 -19.19 -16.47
CA GLU A 9 -0.54 -20.03 -17.15
C GLU A 9 -1.51 -19.19 -18.00
N TYR A 10 -1.94 -18.04 -17.49
CA TYR A 10 -2.89 -17.15 -18.18
C TYR A 10 -2.22 -16.02 -18.96
N HIS A 11 -0.89 -16.02 -19.09
CA HIS A 11 -0.11 -15.03 -19.84
C HIS A 11 -0.43 -13.58 -19.46
N ILE A 12 -0.55 -13.33 -18.14
CA ILE A 12 -0.82 -11.98 -17.62
C ILE A 12 0.49 -11.19 -17.69
N ASP A 13 0.48 -10.08 -18.42
CA ASP A 13 1.67 -9.27 -18.72
C ASP A 13 1.64 -7.84 -18.17
N ASN A 14 0.58 -7.48 -17.42
CA ASN A 14 0.42 -6.15 -16.84
C ASN A 14 -0.29 -6.18 -15.47
N GLY A 15 -0.33 -5.02 -14.81
CA GLY A 15 -0.99 -4.81 -13.54
C GLY A 15 -0.04 -4.91 -12.33
N ILE A 16 -0.53 -4.47 -11.17
CA ILE A 16 0.26 -4.36 -9.94
C ILE A 16 0.80 -5.71 -9.48
N ILE A 17 -0.04 -6.75 -9.46
CA ILE A 17 0.35 -8.08 -9.00
C ILE A 17 1.42 -8.68 -9.93
N TYR A 18 1.23 -8.56 -11.24
CA TYR A 18 2.24 -8.96 -12.20
C TYR A 18 3.57 -8.22 -11.97
N GLY A 19 3.51 -6.90 -11.78
CA GLY A 19 4.70 -6.09 -11.49
C GLY A 19 5.42 -6.52 -10.22
N CYS A 20 4.68 -6.85 -9.15
CA CYS A 20 5.25 -7.37 -7.90
C CYS A 20 5.94 -8.72 -8.11
N VAL A 21 5.29 -9.66 -8.80
CA VAL A 21 5.86 -10.99 -9.06
C VAL A 21 7.10 -10.89 -9.93
N LYS A 22 7.03 -10.14 -11.03
CA LYS A 22 8.14 -9.98 -11.98
C LYS A 22 9.38 -9.34 -11.36
N ASN A 23 9.20 -8.39 -10.46
CA ASN A 23 10.30 -7.65 -9.84
C ASN A 23 10.63 -8.13 -8.42
N HIS A 24 10.06 -9.27 -7.99
CA HIS A 24 10.26 -9.83 -6.64
C HIS A 24 9.94 -8.84 -5.50
N VAL A 25 8.94 -8.00 -5.72
CA VAL A 25 8.44 -7.08 -4.69
C VAL A 25 7.50 -7.84 -3.76
N PRO A 26 7.77 -7.89 -2.45
CA PRO A 26 6.89 -8.57 -1.51
C PRO A 26 5.54 -7.85 -1.44
N PHE A 27 4.46 -8.62 -1.39
CA PHE A 27 3.10 -8.11 -1.23
C PHE A 27 2.29 -8.99 -0.28
N VAL A 28 1.24 -8.42 0.29
CA VAL A 28 0.31 -9.09 1.18
C VAL A 28 -1.09 -8.90 0.63
N LEU A 29 -1.80 -10.00 0.43
CA LEU A 29 -3.20 -10.01 0.05
C LEU A 29 -4.06 -10.34 1.27
N THR A 30 -5.01 -9.48 1.58
CA THR A 30 -5.96 -9.68 2.66
C THR A 30 -7.37 -9.65 2.09
N GLY A 31 -8.16 -10.66 2.42
CA GLY A 31 -9.57 -10.71 2.05
C GLY A 31 -10.36 -9.59 2.73
N SER A 32 -11.43 -9.14 2.10
CA SER A 32 -12.37 -8.20 2.70
C SER A 32 -13.59 -8.96 3.23
N ILE A 33 -14.32 -8.33 4.16
CA ILE A 33 -15.60 -8.86 4.64
C ILE A 33 -16.68 -8.93 3.54
N ARG A 34 -16.41 -8.34 2.38
CA ARG A 34 -17.34 -8.32 1.23
C ARG A 34 -16.96 -9.31 0.13
N ASP A 35 -15.71 -9.72 0.10
CA ASP A 35 -15.17 -10.59 -0.93
C ASP A 35 -14.61 -11.83 -0.28
N ASP A 36 -15.27 -12.95 -0.49
CA ASP A 36 -14.75 -14.28 -0.13
C ASP A 36 -13.62 -14.72 -1.07
N GLY A 37 -12.87 -13.74 -1.55
CA GLY A 37 -11.81 -13.75 -2.54
C GLY A 37 -11.24 -15.11 -2.89
N PRO A 38 -11.48 -15.62 -4.09
CA PRO A 38 -11.02 -16.95 -4.51
C PRO A 38 -9.52 -16.98 -4.84
N LEU A 39 -8.80 -15.88 -4.61
CA LEU A 39 -7.38 -15.81 -4.90
C LEU A 39 -6.59 -16.68 -3.93
N PRO A 40 -5.60 -17.45 -4.40
CA PRO A 40 -4.67 -18.14 -3.53
C PRO A 40 -3.80 -17.14 -2.75
N GLU A 41 -3.28 -17.59 -1.61
CA GLU A 41 -2.33 -16.79 -0.80
C GLU A 41 -2.96 -15.54 -0.15
N VAL A 42 -4.28 -15.49 -0.02
CA VAL A 42 -5.00 -14.41 0.68
C VAL A 42 -5.16 -14.76 2.16
N TYR A 43 -4.80 -13.83 3.03
CA TYR A 43 -5.09 -13.97 4.46
C TYR A 43 -6.59 -13.86 4.72
N ALA A 44 -7.20 -14.92 5.17
CA ALA A 44 -8.62 -14.95 5.56
C ALA A 44 -8.85 -14.34 6.94
N ASN A 45 -7.84 -14.30 7.79
CA ASN A 45 -7.89 -13.74 9.13
C ASN A 45 -7.31 -12.33 9.13
N ALA A 46 -8.12 -11.34 9.56
CA ALA A 46 -7.71 -9.94 9.61
C ALA A 46 -6.51 -9.66 10.53
N TYR A 47 -6.37 -10.40 11.62
CA TYR A 47 -5.21 -10.24 12.53
C TYR A 47 -3.92 -10.73 11.91
N GLU A 48 -3.96 -11.86 11.21
CA GLU A 48 -2.80 -12.41 10.49
C GLU A 48 -2.40 -11.49 9.34
N GLY A 49 -3.37 -11.04 8.54
CA GLY A 49 -3.14 -10.08 7.47
C GLY A 49 -2.56 -8.77 7.96
N ALA A 50 -3.10 -8.20 9.06
CA ALA A 50 -2.55 -7.00 9.69
C ALA A 50 -1.12 -7.22 10.23
N SER A 51 -0.82 -8.38 10.76
CA SER A 51 0.53 -8.71 11.24
C SER A 51 1.52 -8.80 10.08
N ALA A 52 1.15 -9.47 8.98
CA ALA A 52 1.97 -9.55 7.77
C ALA A 52 2.21 -8.15 7.15
N MET A 53 1.17 -7.32 7.07
CA MET A 53 1.28 -5.94 6.59
C MET A 53 2.21 -5.10 7.48
N ARG A 54 2.12 -5.24 8.80
CA ARG A 54 2.96 -4.51 9.76
C ARG A 54 4.44 -4.76 9.53
N GLU A 55 4.84 -5.97 9.18
CA GLU A 55 6.24 -6.31 8.88
C GLU A 55 6.77 -5.55 7.65
N LEU A 56 5.94 -5.30 6.65
CA LEU A 56 6.29 -4.50 5.48
C LEU A 56 6.32 -2.99 5.83
N VAL A 57 5.30 -2.50 6.52
CA VAL A 57 5.19 -1.08 6.91
C VAL A 57 6.35 -0.65 7.79
N ARG A 58 6.79 -1.47 8.73
CA ARG A 58 7.93 -1.17 9.61
C ARG A 58 9.26 -1.00 8.88
N LYS A 59 9.38 -1.56 7.68
CA LYS A 59 10.60 -1.45 6.85
C LYS A 59 10.53 -0.27 5.88
N SER A 60 9.37 0.37 5.74
CA SER A 60 9.13 1.45 4.79
C SER A 60 9.56 2.81 5.36
N THR A 61 9.98 3.71 4.50
CA THR A 61 10.19 5.14 4.79
C THR A 61 9.15 6.02 4.12
N THR A 62 8.38 5.43 3.20
CA THR A 62 7.27 6.08 2.49
C THR A 62 6.14 5.08 2.36
N VAL A 63 4.95 5.49 2.71
CA VAL A 63 3.71 4.70 2.60
C VAL A 63 2.73 5.49 1.76
N ILE A 64 2.20 4.87 0.73
CA ILE A 64 1.19 5.47 -0.16
C ILE A 64 -0.10 4.65 -0.05
N CYS A 65 -1.18 5.30 0.36
CA CYS A 65 -2.50 4.70 0.49
C CYS A 65 -3.40 5.23 -0.61
N LEU A 66 -4.02 4.34 -1.36
CA LEU A 66 -4.78 4.66 -2.57
C LEU A 66 -6.24 4.23 -2.44
N ALA A 67 -7.17 5.18 -2.60
CA ALA A 67 -8.61 4.96 -2.73
C ALA A 67 -9.27 4.15 -1.59
N THR A 68 -8.80 4.32 -0.35
CA THR A 68 -9.39 3.62 0.80
C THR A 68 -9.25 4.40 2.09
N MET A 69 -10.36 4.65 2.78
CA MET A 69 -10.35 5.37 4.06
C MET A 69 -9.98 4.45 5.23
N LEU A 70 -10.68 3.34 5.39
CA LEU A 70 -10.52 2.46 6.54
C LEU A 70 -9.14 1.82 6.61
N HIS A 71 -8.65 1.32 5.48
CA HIS A 71 -7.32 0.72 5.39
C HIS A 71 -6.22 1.76 5.58
N THR A 72 -6.41 3.00 5.12
CA THR A 72 -5.46 4.10 5.34
C THR A 72 -5.37 4.48 6.81
N ILE A 73 -6.51 4.54 7.54
CA ILE A 73 -6.52 4.77 9.00
C ILE A 73 -5.76 3.65 9.72
N ALA A 74 -6.06 2.39 9.37
CA ALA A 74 -5.38 1.24 9.98
C ALA A 74 -3.88 1.24 9.68
N THR A 75 -3.49 1.52 8.45
CA THR A 75 -2.09 1.63 8.02
C THR A 75 -1.37 2.77 8.74
N GLY A 76 -1.99 3.95 8.84
CA GLY A 76 -1.46 5.10 9.57
C GLY A 76 -1.19 4.80 11.04
N ASN A 77 -2.12 4.08 11.71
CA ASN A 77 -1.94 3.66 13.09
C ASN A 77 -0.81 2.63 13.28
N MET A 78 -0.46 1.88 12.25
CA MET A 78 0.66 0.93 12.27
C MET A 78 1.99 1.54 11.79
N THR A 79 1.93 2.68 11.10
CA THR A 79 3.10 3.34 10.52
C THR A 79 3.84 4.11 11.61
N PRO A 80 5.13 3.81 11.86
CA PRO A 80 5.92 4.60 12.80
C PRO A 80 6.17 6.00 12.23
N SER A 81 6.26 7.02 13.08
CA SER A 81 6.59 8.39 12.66
C SER A 81 8.03 8.53 12.18
N PHE A 82 8.94 7.71 12.72
CA PHE A 82 10.37 7.72 12.41
C PHE A 82 10.90 6.30 12.29
N ARG A 83 11.93 6.15 11.49
CA ARG A 83 12.70 4.92 11.35
C ARG A 83 14.17 5.17 11.63
N VAL A 84 14.78 4.30 12.42
CA VAL A 84 16.23 4.25 12.58
C VAL A 84 16.82 3.42 11.46
N MET A 85 17.71 4.02 10.70
CA MET A 85 18.41 3.38 9.58
C MET A 85 19.59 2.56 10.09
N PRO A 86 20.15 1.62 9.29
CA PRO A 86 21.30 0.79 9.69
C PRO A 86 22.55 1.58 10.10
N ASP A 87 22.70 2.79 9.56
CA ASP A 87 23.81 3.72 9.89
C ASP A 87 23.54 4.54 11.17
N GLY A 88 22.44 4.29 11.88
CA GLY A 88 22.03 5.02 13.07
C GLY A 88 21.29 6.33 12.81
N THR A 89 21.15 6.77 11.56
CA THR A 89 20.40 7.98 11.23
C THR A 89 18.91 7.78 11.45
N ILE A 90 18.20 8.85 11.85
CA ILE A 90 16.77 8.85 12.03
C ILE A 90 16.12 9.52 10.82
N ARG A 91 15.21 8.81 10.17
CA ARG A 91 14.42 9.34 9.05
C ARG A 91 12.94 9.39 9.39
N PRO A 92 12.21 10.44 8.99
CA PRO A 92 10.76 10.46 9.07
C PRO A 92 10.17 9.39 8.12
N VAL A 93 9.03 8.84 8.51
CA VAL A 93 8.22 7.99 7.63
C VAL A 93 7.08 8.83 7.09
N TYR A 94 7.03 9.01 5.79
CA TYR A 94 6.00 9.78 5.12
C TYR A 94 4.79 8.90 4.80
N LEU A 95 3.60 9.38 5.13
CA LEU A 95 2.33 8.75 4.76
C LEU A 95 1.59 9.67 3.77
N TYR A 96 1.29 9.14 2.60
CA TYR A 96 0.50 9.83 1.57
C TYR A 96 -0.83 9.12 1.42
N ALA A 97 -1.93 9.85 1.58
CA ALA A 97 -3.27 9.35 1.36
C ALA A 97 -3.89 10.03 0.13
N VAL A 98 -4.26 9.25 -0.85
CA VAL A 98 -4.80 9.71 -2.13
C VAL A 98 -6.21 9.18 -2.31
N ASP A 99 -7.18 10.07 -2.47
CA ASP A 99 -8.57 9.72 -2.73
C ASP A 99 -9.24 10.81 -3.59
N ALA A 100 -10.24 10.43 -4.35
CA ALA A 100 -11.05 11.37 -5.13
C ALA A 100 -12.07 12.13 -4.26
N ALA A 101 -12.36 11.67 -3.04
CA ALA A 101 -13.32 12.27 -2.13
C ALA A 101 -12.63 13.14 -1.07
N GLU A 102 -12.85 14.45 -1.12
CA GLU A 102 -12.32 15.43 -0.15
C GLU A 102 -12.68 15.07 1.30
N PHE A 103 -13.88 14.56 1.54
CA PHE A 103 -14.32 14.14 2.86
C PHE A 103 -13.44 13.02 3.46
N VAL A 104 -13.01 12.07 2.64
CA VAL A 104 -12.12 10.99 3.04
C VAL A 104 -10.77 11.55 3.45
N VAL A 105 -10.24 12.43 2.61
CA VAL A 105 -8.93 13.07 2.77
C VAL A 105 -8.87 13.89 4.06
N ASN A 106 -9.88 14.70 4.34
CA ASN A 106 -9.93 15.53 5.55
C ASN A 106 -9.98 14.72 6.86
N LYS A 107 -10.67 13.58 6.85
CA LYS A 107 -10.70 12.69 8.02
C LYS A 107 -9.36 12.00 8.30
N LEU A 108 -8.52 11.86 7.31
CA LEU A 108 -7.21 11.22 7.45
C LEU A 108 -6.15 12.15 8.02
N LEU A 109 -6.32 13.46 7.92
CA LEU A 109 -5.43 14.46 8.53
C LEU A 109 -5.40 14.35 10.05
N ASP A 110 -6.52 13.98 10.67
CA ASP A 110 -6.64 13.88 12.11
C ASP A 110 -6.10 12.57 12.70
N ARG A 111 -5.76 11.60 11.84
CA ARG A 111 -5.40 10.24 12.23
C ARG A 111 -4.28 9.71 11.36
N GLY A 112 -3.07 9.99 11.69
CA GLY A 112 -1.95 9.48 10.92
C GLY A 112 -0.62 9.64 11.64
N SER A 113 0.45 9.28 10.95
CA SER A 113 1.79 9.62 11.39
C SER A 113 1.96 11.15 11.37
N LEU A 114 2.93 11.67 12.11
CA LEU A 114 3.25 13.11 12.15
C LEU A 114 3.54 13.71 10.76
N SER A 115 3.89 12.89 9.78
CA SER A 115 4.23 13.29 8.41
C SER A 115 3.17 12.82 7.39
N ALA A 116 1.90 12.86 7.77
CA ALA A 116 0.80 12.52 6.87
C ALA A 116 0.49 13.67 5.93
N THR A 117 0.37 13.37 4.65
CA THR A 117 -0.05 14.30 3.59
C THR A 117 -1.19 13.68 2.82
N THR A 118 -2.22 14.49 2.57
CA THR A 118 -3.42 14.03 1.86
C THR A 118 -3.54 14.74 0.52
N MET A 119 -4.04 14.04 -0.48
CA MET A 119 -4.24 14.55 -1.83
C MET A 119 -5.62 14.15 -2.37
N VAL A 120 -6.38 15.15 -2.81
CA VAL A 120 -7.68 14.94 -3.48
C VAL A 120 -7.41 14.86 -4.98
N THR A 121 -7.39 13.65 -5.51
CA THR A 121 -7.20 13.43 -6.95
C THR A 121 -7.61 12.01 -7.34
N ASN A 122 -7.78 11.79 -8.63
CA ASN A 122 -7.93 10.45 -9.17
C ASN A 122 -6.62 9.65 -9.02
N VAL A 123 -6.72 8.39 -8.58
CA VAL A 123 -5.55 7.54 -8.33
C VAL A 123 -4.73 7.28 -9.59
N GLN A 124 -5.37 7.13 -10.76
CA GLN A 124 -4.66 6.92 -12.03
C GLN A 124 -3.84 8.14 -12.42
N ASP A 125 -4.41 9.35 -12.26
CA ASP A 125 -3.70 10.60 -12.52
C ASP A 125 -2.51 10.78 -11.57
N PHE A 126 -2.71 10.44 -10.30
CA PHE A 126 -1.64 10.46 -9.30
C PHE A 126 -0.48 9.54 -9.69
N ILE A 127 -0.79 8.28 -10.01
CA ILE A 127 0.24 7.29 -10.40
C ILE A 127 0.95 7.72 -11.68
N GLY A 128 0.22 8.23 -12.68
CA GLY A 128 0.80 8.74 -13.91
C GLY A 128 1.78 9.90 -13.66
N LYS A 129 1.41 10.86 -12.80
CA LYS A 129 2.30 11.97 -12.42
C LYS A 129 3.55 11.51 -11.66
N VAL A 130 3.39 10.56 -10.74
CA VAL A 130 4.53 9.98 -10.01
C VAL A 130 5.47 9.24 -10.97
N ALA A 131 4.93 8.42 -11.86
CA ALA A 131 5.71 7.70 -12.86
C ALA A 131 6.46 8.66 -13.80
N GLY A 132 5.80 9.72 -14.28
CA GLY A 132 6.44 10.77 -15.07
C GLY A 132 7.54 11.52 -14.31
N GLY A 133 7.31 11.86 -13.04
CA GLY A 133 8.32 12.49 -12.18
C GLY A 133 9.54 11.62 -11.89
N LEU A 134 9.37 10.30 -11.94
CA LEU A 134 10.45 9.31 -11.80
C LEU A 134 11.11 8.95 -13.14
N GLY A 135 10.64 9.49 -14.26
CA GLY A 135 11.17 9.19 -15.60
C GLY A 135 10.85 7.76 -16.07
N LEU A 136 9.74 7.19 -15.61
CA LEU A 136 9.31 5.82 -15.97
C LEU A 136 8.40 5.80 -17.22
N ILE A 137 7.80 6.92 -17.53
CA ILE A 137 6.97 7.17 -18.73
C ILE A 137 7.25 8.56 -19.30
#